data_8053d84e4a322147f5f94884367b3e4e
#
_entry.id   8053d84e4a322147f5f94884367b3e4e
#
_cell.length_a   1.000
_cell.length_b   1.000
_cell.length_c   1.000
_cell.angle_alpha   90.00
_cell.angle_beta   90.00
_cell.angle_gamma   90.00
#
_symmetry.space_group_name_H-M   'P 1'
#
loop_
_entity.id
_entity.type
_entity.pdbx_description
1 polymer ?
#
loop_
_entity_poly.entity_id
_entity_poly.type
_entity_poly.pdbx_seq_one_letter_code
_entity_poly.pdbx_strand_id
1 'polypeptide(L)'
;MDYRIISIGALSTNDLWDKQGPARTAHATTTLIRSGDKTILVDPALPPQVLVPRLAERSGLTPQDITDVFLTCFRPAHRYGLAAFDDANWYISEAEREVVGRELLSRYEQEEGDEEVRDLLKQEITVLQKCQAAPDTLADQVDLFPSYGFTPGTCGLLLSLNRSTTVIAGDAAPTIEHIEHGKVLKGSFDIEQAQASLKEILEVADEIVPGHDNAIVNPMRGPF
;
A
#
# COMPACT_ATOMS: atom_id res chain seq x y z
N MET A 1 -9.61 6.06 17.48
CA MET A 1 -9.16 5.50 16.19
C MET A 1 -9.24 3.98 16.25
N ASP A 2 -9.65 3.32 15.16
CA ASP A 2 -9.60 1.87 14.94
C ASP A 2 -9.17 1.55 13.49
N TYR A 3 -8.71 0.33 13.25
CA TYR A 3 -8.46 -0.14 11.89
C TYR A 3 -8.98 -1.57 11.69
N ARG A 4 -9.19 -1.96 10.42
CA ARG A 4 -9.70 -3.27 10.04
C ARG A 4 -9.16 -3.72 8.70
N ILE A 5 -8.73 -4.98 8.60
CA ILE A 5 -8.37 -5.58 7.32
C ILE A 5 -9.65 -5.91 6.53
N ILE A 6 -9.80 -5.29 5.38
CA ILE A 6 -10.93 -5.52 4.46
C ILE A 6 -10.61 -6.70 3.54
N SER A 7 -9.36 -6.80 3.06
CA SER A 7 -8.92 -7.91 2.22
C SER A 7 -7.46 -8.21 2.51
N ILE A 8 -7.15 -9.46 2.77
CA ILE A 8 -5.77 -9.92 2.90
C ILE A 8 -5.17 -10.04 1.50
N GLY A 9 -3.99 -9.47 1.32
CA GLY A 9 -3.24 -9.51 0.07
C GLY A 9 -2.59 -10.86 -0.24
N ALA A 10 -2.06 -10.98 -1.44
CA ALA A 10 -1.29 -12.15 -1.86
C ALA A 10 -0.25 -11.76 -2.92
N LEU A 11 0.95 -12.33 -2.84
CA LEU A 11 1.95 -12.27 -3.89
C LEU A 11 1.61 -13.23 -5.03
N SER A 12 2.00 -12.90 -6.26
CA SER A 12 1.92 -13.82 -7.41
C SER A 12 2.95 -14.95 -7.29
N THR A 13 4.15 -14.60 -6.84
CA THR A 13 5.29 -15.48 -6.57
C THR A 13 6.02 -14.99 -5.33
N ASN A 14 6.66 -15.89 -4.60
CA ASN A 14 7.49 -15.52 -3.47
C ASN A 14 8.80 -16.32 -3.53
N ASP A 15 9.91 -15.62 -3.57
CA ASP A 15 11.25 -16.22 -3.65
C ASP A 15 11.63 -17.04 -2.41
N LEU A 16 10.89 -16.89 -1.32
CA LEU A 16 11.08 -17.65 -0.08
C LEU A 16 10.29 -18.96 -0.07
N TRP A 17 9.42 -19.21 -1.05
CA TRP A 17 8.69 -20.48 -1.13
C TRP A 17 9.55 -21.58 -1.76
N ASP A 18 9.67 -22.70 -1.08
CA ASP A 18 10.36 -23.89 -1.59
C ASP A 18 9.74 -24.43 -2.88
N LYS A 19 8.43 -24.28 -3.02
CA LYS A 19 7.67 -24.64 -4.24
C LYS A 19 6.76 -23.51 -4.64
N GLN A 20 6.91 -23.02 -5.86
CA GLN A 20 5.98 -22.08 -6.45
C GLN A 20 4.63 -22.78 -6.67
N GLY A 21 3.60 -22.24 -6.05
CA GLY A 21 2.21 -22.67 -6.30
C GLY A 21 1.71 -22.22 -7.68
N PRO A 22 0.43 -22.47 -8.02
CA PRO A 22 -0.17 -21.91 -9.22
C PRO A 22 -0.09 -20.39 -9.19
N ALA A 23 0.17 -19.79 -10.37
CA ALA A 23 0.25 -18.33 -10.49
C ALA A 23 -1.03 -17.68 -9.96
N ARG A 24 -0.87 -16.67 -9.10
CA ARG A 24 -1.96 -15.88 -8.51
C ARG A 24 -1.82 -14.43 -9.02
N THR A 25 -2.94 -13.74 -9.11
CA THR A 25 -2.90 -12.29 -9.33
C THR A 25 -2.47 -11.62 -8.02
N ALA A 26 -1.32 -10.93 -8.06
CA ALA A 26 -0.86 -10.16 -6.92
C ALA A 26 -1.84 -9.04 -6.60
N HIS A 27 -2.12 -8.86 -5.33
CA HIS A 27 -2.89 -7.72 -4.81
C HIS A 27 -2.47 -7.44 -3.37
N ALA A 28 -2.44 -6.18 -2.99
CA ALA A 28 -2.04 -5.76 -1.65
C ALA A 28 -3.16 -6.01 -0.62
N THR A 29 -2.78 -5.99 0.64
CA THR A 29 -3.72 -6.00 1.76
C THR A 29 -4.43 -4.66 1.83
N THR A 30 -5.76 -4.68 1.74
CA THR A 30 -6.60 -3.48 1.86
C THR A 30 -7.01 -3.28 3.31
N THR A 31 -6.68 -2.12 3.86
CA THR A 31 -6.96 -1.76 5.26
C THR A 31 -7.88 -0.55 5.34
N LEU A 32 -8.89 -0.61 6.20
CA LEU A 32 -9.76 0.50 6.55
C LEU A 32 -9.33 1.08 7.89
N ILE A 33 -9.20 2.41 7.97
CA ILE A 33 -8.91 3.16 9.21
C ILE A 33 -10.06 4.14 9.46
N ARG A 34 -10.49 4.24 10.72
CA ARG A 34 -11.43 5.27 11.18
C ARG A 34 -10.77 6.12 12.26
N SER A 35 -10.63 7.40 12.01
CA SER A 35 -10.07 8.34 12.97
C SER A 35 -10.75 9.71 12.87
N GLY A 36 -11.40 10.13 13.93
CA GLY A 36 -12.20 11.35 13.94
C GLY A 36 -13.32 11.30 12.89
N ASP A 37 -13.34 12.26 12.01
CA ASP A 37 -14.25 12.37 10.86
C ASP A 37 -13.73 11.70 9.57
N LYS A 38 -12.53 11.09 9.63
CA LYS A 38 -11.87 10.45 8.51
C LYS A 38 -12.15 8.95 8.46
N THR A 39 -12.49 8.49 7.27
CA THR A 39 -12.60 7.07 6.91
C THR A 39 -11.64 6.81 5.76
N ILE A 40 -10.48 6.26 6.07
CA ILE A 40 -9.35 6.12 5.15
C ILE A 40 -9.27 4.67 4.67
N LEU A 41 -9.25 4.46 3.36
CA LEU A 41 -8.99 3.15 2.77
C LEU A 41 -7.56 3.10 2.23
N VAL A 42 -6.75 2.18 2.77
CA VAL A 42 -5.37 1.97 2.33
C VAL A 42 -5.34 0.86 1.30
N ASP A 43 -4.66 1.10 0.19
CA ASP A 43 -4.45 0.17 -0.91
C ASP A 43 -5.73 -0.57 -1.35
N PRO A 44 -6.64 0.06 -2.10
CA PRO A 44 -7.83 -0.60 -2.66
C PRO A 44 -7.42 -1.58 -3.77
N ALA A 45 -6.88 -2.74 -3.38
CA ALA A 45 -6.08 -3.63 -4.20
C ALA A 45 -6.87 -4.66 -5.02
N LEU A 46 -8.14 -4.89 -4.69
CA LEU A 46 -9.00 -5.80 -5.46
C LEU A 46 -9.84 -5.03 -6.48
N PRO A 47 -10.22 -5.67 -7.61
CA PRO A 47 -11.15 -5.05 -8.55
C PRO A 47 -12.46 -4.60 -7.86
N PRO A 48 -13.11 -3.50 -8.33
CA PRO A 48 -14.30 -2.93 -7.68
C PRO A 48 -15.42 -3.94 -7.40
N GLN A 49 -15.66 -4.87 -8.33
CA GLN A 49 -16.69 -5.89 -8.23
C GLN A 49 -16.49 -6.86 -7.05
N VAL A 50 -15.26 -6.97 -6.56
CA VAL A 50 -14.88 -7.80 -5.40
C VAL A 50 -14.72 -6.96 -4.15
N LEU A 51 -14.06 -5.79 -4.28
CA LEU A 51 -13.71 -4.96 -3.13
C LEU A 51 -14.95 -4.31 -2.50
N VAL A 52 -15.86 -3.76 -3.31
CA VAL A 52 -17.04 -3.04 -2.79
C VAL A 52 -17.96 -3.96 -1.96
N PRO A 53 -18.36 -5.16 -2.42
CA PRO A 53 -19.10 -6.08 -1.57
C PRO A 53 -18.36 -6.49 -0.30
N ARG A 54 -17.04 -6.66 -0.37
CA ARG A 54 -16.21 -7.03 0.78
C ARG A 54 -16.08 -5.90 1.80
N LEU A 55 -15.98 -4.65 1.34
CA LEU A 55 -16.05 -3.46 2.20
C LEU A 55 -17.38 -3.43 2.96
N ALA A 56 -18.50 -3.58 2.25
CA ALA A 56 -19.83 -3.59 2.86
C ALA A 56 -20.01 -4.73 3.88
N GLU A 57 -19.59 -5.96 3.53
CA GLU A 57 -19.66 -7.12 4.42
C GLU A 57 -18.86 -6.92 5.70
N ARG A 58 -17.65 -6.39 5.58
CA ARG A 58 -16.72 -6.30 6.71
C ARG A 58 -16.85 -5.04 7.54
N SER A 59 -17.39 -3.96 7.00
CA SER A 59 -17.45 -2.66 7.70
C SER A 59 -18.84 -2.05 7.75
N GLY A 60 -19.79 -2.54 6.95
CA GLY A 60 -21.09 -1.91 6.77
C GLY A 60 -21.06 -0.63 5.93
N LEU A 61 -19.90 -0.29 5.34
CA LEU A 61 -19.70 0.95 4.58
C LEU A 61 -19.88 0.71 3.08
N THR A 62 -20.20 1.80 2.40
CA THR A 62 -20.23 1.93 0.93
C THR A 62 -19.01 2.75 0.46
N PRO A 63 -18.70 2.77 -0.84
CA PRO A 63 -17.64 3.63 -1.35
C PRO A 63 -17.81 5.12 -1.00
N GLN A 64 -19.05 5.60 -0.90
CA GLN A 64 -19.37 7.00 -0.58
C GLN A 64 -19.06 7.38 0.88
N ASP A 65 -18.90 6.38 1.76
CA ASP A 65 -18.53 6.60 3.16
C ASP A 65 -16.99 6.74 3.34
N ILE A 66 -16.21 6.45 2.29
CA ILE A 66 -14.76 6.62 2.29
C ILE A 66 -14.42 8.07 1.98
N THR A 67 -13.79 8.75 2.93
CA THR A 67 -13.38 10.15 2.78
C THR A 67 -12.05 10.30 2.06
N ASP A 68 -11.14 9.35 2.30
CA ASP A 68 -9.77 9.41 1.81
C ASP A 68 -9.28 8.00 1.40
N VAL A 69 -8.46 7.94 0.35
CA VAL A 69 -7.71 6.75 -0.03
C VAL A 69 -6.23 7.07 0.08
N PHE A 70 -5.47 6.18 0.69
CA PHE A 70 -4.00 6.26 0.73
C PHE A 70 -3.39 5.09 -0.01
N LEU A 71 -2.42 5.36 -0.89
CA LEU A 71 -1.63 4.36 -1.60
C LEU A 71 -0.24 4.28 -1.00
N THR A 72 0.17 3.09 -0.55
CA THR A 72 1.53 2.87 -0.04
C THR A 72 2.60 2.95 -1.12
N CYS A 73 2.23 2.60 -2.36
CA CYS A 73 3.00 2.84 -3.58
C CYS A 73 2.07 2.90 -4.81
N PHE A 74 2.57 3.34 -5.96
CA PHE A 74 1.75 3.47 -7.18
C PHE A 74 1.65 2.19 -8.01
N ARG A 75 2.07 1.03 -7.51
CA ARG A 75 1.98 -0.24 -8.24
C ARG A 75 0.52 -0.65 -8.49
N PRO A 76 0.19 -1.24 -9.67
CA PRO A 76 -1.18 -1.66 -9.99
C PRO A 76 -1.80 -2.58 -8.94
N ALA A 77 -0.99 -3.49 -8.35
CA ALA A 77 -1.44 -4.43 -7.31
C ALA A 77 -1.99 -3.75 -6.04
N HIS A 78 -1.74 -2.45 -5.84
CA HIS A 78 -2.22 -1.67 -4.69
C HIS A 78 -3.50 -0.87 -5.01
N ARG A 79 -3.91 -0.76 -6.27
CA ARG A 79 -4.93 0.22 -6.70
C ARG A 79 -5.94 -0.28 -7.74
N TYR A 80 -6.11 -1.59 -7.93
CA TYR A 80 -7.09 -2.12 -8.90
C TYR A 80 -8.52 -1.65 -8.66
N GLY A 81 -8.88 -1.39 -7.41
CA GLY A 81 -10.21 -0.92 -7.00
C GLY A 81 -10.35 0.59 -6.87
N LEU A 82 -9.29 1.36 -7.13
CA LEU A 82 -9.23 2.79 -6.83
C LEU A 82 -10.38 3.59 -7.47
N ALA A 83 -10.76 3.26 -8.69
CA ALA A 83 -11.85 3.95 -9.40
C ALA A 83 -13.23 3.83 -8.75
N ALA A 84 -13.43 2.88 -7.82
CA ALA A 84 -14.68 2.78 -7.07
C ALA A 84 -14.83 3.88 -6.00
N PHE A 85 -13.78 4.63 -5.70
CA PHE A 85 -13.70 5.64 -4.64
C PHE A 85 -13.42 7.03 -5.23
N ASP A 86 -14.06 7.36 -6.36
CA ASP A 86 -13.83 8.62 -7.09
C ASP A 86 -14.24 9.87 -6.31
N ASP A 87 -15.15 9.73 -5.33
CA ASP A 87 -15.59 10.83 -4.46
C ASP A 87 -14.61 11.09 -3.30
N ALA A 88 -13.68 10.19 -3.02
CA ALA A 88 -12.69 10.33 -1.96
C ALA A 88 -11.47 11.15 -2.43
N ASN A 89 -10.74 11.75 -1.49
CA ASN A 89 -9.42 12.32 -1.78
C ASN A 89 -8.40 11.19 -1.90
N TRP A 90 -7.62 11.17 -2.96
CA TRP A 90 -6.57 10.17 -3.14
C TRP A 90 -5.22 10.75 -2.74
N TYR A 91 -4.51 10.04 -1.88
CA TYR A 91 -3.21 10.43 -1.36
C TYR A 91 -2.14 9.38 -1.65
N ILE A 92 -0.94 9.87 -1.90
CA ILE A 92 0.28 9.09 -2.04
C ILE A 92 1.44 9.94 -1.50
N SER A 93 2.55 9.33 -1.11
CA SER A 93 3.71 10.11 -0.68
C SER A 93 4.19 11.05 -1.81
N GLU A 94 4.68 12.23 -1.45
CA GLU A 94 5.21 13.19 -2.43
C GLU A 94 6.36 12.59 -3.24
N ALA A 95 7.26 11.86 -2.57
CA ALA A 95 8.40 11.21 -3.21
C ALA A 95 7.97 10.18 -4.27
N GLU A 96 6.95 9.35 -3.98
CA GLU A 96 6.41 8.38 -4.96
C GLU A 96 5.76 9.11 -6.14
N ARG A 97 4.92 10.11 -5.85
CA ARG A 97 4.23 10.89 -6.86
C ARG A 97 5.19 11.56 -7.85
N GLU A 98 6.29 12.15 -7.35
CA GLU A 98 7.29 12.81 -8.18
C GLU A 98 8.09 11.85 -9.05
N VAL A 99 8.56 10.74 -8.46
CA VAL A 99 9.41 9.79 -9.20
C VAL A 99 8.59 9.07 -10.26
N VAL A 100 7.43 8.55 -9.90
CA VAL A 100 6.52 7.87 -10.83
C VAL A 100 6.05 8.83 -11.93
N GLY A 101 5.74 10.09 -11.58
CA GLY A 101 5.33 11.10 -12.54
C GLY A 101 6.40 11.37 -13.60
N ARG A 102 7.66 11.52 -13.18
CA ARG A 102 8.79 11.70 -14.12
C ARG A 102 9.00 10.47 -15.01
N GLU A 103 8.89 9.27 -14.44
CA GLU A 103 9.04 8.02 -15.20
C GLU A 103 7.92 7.87 -16.25
N LEU A 104 6.67 8.07 -15.87
CA LEU A 104 5.53 7.96 -16.79
C LEU A 104 5.62 8.98 -17.92
N LEU A 105 5.98 10.24 -17.63
CA LEU A 105 6.15 11.28 -18.63
C LEU A 105 7.29 10.95 -19.59
N SER A 106 8.45 10.52 -19.07
CA SER A 106 9.59 10.12 -19.90
C SER A 106 9.23 8.97 -20.85
N ARG A 107 8.53 7.95 -20.34
CA ARG A 107 8.06 6.82 -21.17
C ARG A 107 7.05 7.27 -22.22
N TYR A 108 6.12 8.15 -21.87
CA TYR A 108 5.12 8.69 -22.78
C TYR A 108 5.75 9.51 -23.92
N GLU A 109 6.80 10.30 -23.61
CA GLU A 109 7.53 11.11 -24.61
C GLU A 109 8.38 10.21 -25.55
N GLN A 110 8.89 9.09 -25.04
CA GLN A 110 9.72 8.16 -25.83
C GLN A 110 8.90 7.15 -26.66
N GLU A 111 7.62 7.02 -26.36
CA GLU A 111 6.75 6.07 -27.07
C GLU A 111 6.26 6.68 -28.39
N GLU A 112 6.90 6.28 -29.51
CA GLU A 112 6.59 6.77 -30.87
C GLU A 112 5.81 5.79 -31.74
N GLY A 113 5.75 4.51 -31.35
CA GLY A 113 5.32 3.43 -32.27
C GLY A 113 4.03 2.69 -31.89
N ASP A 114 3.64 2.70 -30.62
CA ASP A 114 2.50 1.93 -30.14
C ASP A 114 1.45 2.83 -29.48
N GLU A 115 0.35 3.07 -30.21
CA GLU A 115 -0.73 3.94 -29.75
C GLU A 115 -1.47 3.34 -28.55
N GLU A 116 -1.56 1.99 -28.43
CA GLU A 116 -2.19 1.32 -27.28
C GLU A 116 -1.34 1.54 -26.02
N VAL A 117 -0.02 1.38 -26.10
CA VAL A 117 0.90 1.66 -24.99
C VAL A 117 0.84 3.12 -24.59
N ARG A 118 0.76 4.02 -25.58
CA ARG A 118 0.65 5.46 -25.32
C ARG A 118 -0.65 5.83 -24.60
N ASP A 119 -1.76 5.22 -24.97
CA ASP A 119 -3.05 5.44 -24.29
C ASP A 119 -3.07 4.86 -22.88
N LEU A 120 -2.44 3.72 -22.64
CA LEU A 120 -2.23 3.18 -21.28
C LEU A 120 -1.40 4.14 -20.42
N LEU A 121 -0.32 4.68 -20.96
CA LEU A 121 0.51 5.66 -20.24
C LEU A 121 -0.27 6.94 -19.89
N LYS A 122 -1.12 7.43 -20.80
CA LYS A 122 -2.03 8.56 -20.52
C LYS A 122 -2.99 8.26 -19.37
N GLN A 123 -3.57 7.07 -19.35
CA GLN A 123 -4.46 6.65 -18.27
C GLN A 123 -3.72 6.63 -16.93
N GLU A 124 -2.51 6.05 -16.88
CA GLU A 124 -1.67 6.04 -15.69
C GLU A 124 -1.33 7.46 -15.20
N ILE A 125 -0.93 8.35 -16.12
CA ILE A 125 -0.67 9.75 -15.81
C ILE A 125 -1.93 10.44 -15.23
N THR A 126 -3.10 10.18 -15.83
CA THR A 126 -4.37 10.75 -15.37
C THR A 126 -4.72 10.27 -13.95
N VAL A 127 -4.51 9.00 -13.65
CA VAL A 127 -4.73 8.44 -12.30
C VAL A 127 -3.76 9.09 -11.30
N LEU A 128 -2.47 9.20 -11.65
CA LEU A 128 -1.47 9.82 -10.78
C LEU A 128 -1.75 11.32 -10.54
N GLN A 129 -2.25 12.03 -11.54
CA GLN A 129 -2.63 13.47 -11.42
C GLN A 129 -3.77 13.69 -10.42
N LYS A 130 -4.68 12.74 -10.26
CA LYS A 130 -5.72 12.79 -9.22
C LYS A 130 -5.15 12.57 -7.81
N CYS A 131 -4.04 11.86 -7.68
CA CYS A 131 -3.39 11.63 -6.40
C CYS A 131 -2.72 12.93 -5.91
N GLN A 132 -3.04 13.33 -4.69
CA GLN A 132 -2.43 14.47 -4.00
C GLN A 132 -1.22 13.97 -3.19
N ALA A 133 -0.23 14.86 -2.96
CA ALA A 133 0.81 14.60 -1.98
C ALA A 133 0.17 14.51 -0.59
N ALA A 134 0.42 13.40 0.10
CA ALA A 134 -0.11 13.21 1.45
C ALA A 134 0.57 14.17 2.44
N PRO A 135 -0.19 14.79 3.37
CA PRO A 135 0.40 15.52 4.49
C PRO A 135 1.05 14.56 5.48
N ASP A 136 2.01 15.03 6.26
CA ASP A 136 2.71 14.18 7.26
C ASP A 136 1.75 13.48 8.24
N THR A 137 0.67 14.17 8.64
CA THR A 137 -0.42 13.62 9.45
C THR A 137 -1.69 13.56 8.60
N LEU A 138 -2.15 12.37 8.29
CA LEU A 138 -3.32 12.13 7.44
C LEU A 138 -4.64 12.27 8.22
N ALA A 139 -4.63 11.86 9.49
CA ALA A 139 -5.73 12.02 10.45
C ALA A 139 -5.17 11.98 11.88
N ASP A 140 -6.02 12.24 12.88
CA ASP A 140 -5.60 12.09 14.28
C ASP A 140 -5.05 10.69 14.55
N GLN A 141 -3.82 10.61 15.10
CA GLN A 141 -3.09 9.37 15.36
C GLN A 141 -2.75 8.54 14.08
N VAL A 142 -2.79 9.13 12.90
CA VAL A 142 -2.46 8.48 11.61
C VAL A 142 -1.42 9.33 10.89
N ASP A 143 -0.17 8.94 10.98
CA ASP A 143 0.96 9.67 10.42
C ASP A 143 1.59 8.89 9.26
N LEU A 144 2.22 9.60 8.32
CA LEU A 144 3.04 8.97 7.30
C LEU A 144 4.23 8.26 7.95
N PHE A 145 4.56 7.10 7.41
CA PHE A 145 5.75 6.34 7.77
C PHE A 145 6.59 6.07 6.52
N PRO A 146 7.50 6.98 6.14
CA PRO A 146 8.36 6.80 4.98
C PRO A 146 9.15 5.49 5.07
N SER A 147 8.97 4.59 4.10
CA SER A 147 9.54 3.24 4.10
C SER A 147 10.14 2.93 2.73
N TYR A 148 11.01 3.83 2.29
CA TYR A 148 11.59 3.82 0.95
C TYR A 148 12.38 2.54 0.65
N GLY A 149 12.54 2.23 -0.63
CA GLY A 149 13.42 1.16 -1.12
C GLY A 149 12.71 0.14 -2.01
N PHE A 150 11.49 -0.29 -1.71
CA PHE A 150 10.72 -1.10 -2.67
C PHE A 150 10.42 -0.29 -3.94
N THR A 151 9.85 0.88 -3.79
CA THR A 151 9.90 1.95 -4.77
C THR A 151 10.65 3.14 -4.17
N PRO A 152 11.06 4.14 -4.97
CA PRO A 152 11.76 5.32 -4.44
C PRO A 152 10.94 6.10 -3.40
N GLY A 153 9.63 5.98 -3.41
CA GLY A 153 8.75 6.73 -2.53
C GLY A 153 7.75 5.87 -1.74
N THR A 154 7.96 4.54 -1.65
CA THR A 154 7.12 3.67 -0.79
C THR A 154 6.97 4.27 0.60
N CYS A 155 5.72 4.39 1.05
CA CYS A 155 5.41 5.01 2.33
C CYS A 155 4.25 4.26 2.99
N GLY A 156 4.47 3.83 4.22
CA GLY A 156 3.44 3.24 5.07
C GLY A 156 2.69 4.28 5.87
N LEU A 157 1.85 3.80 6.80
CA LEU A 157 1.18 4.61 7.82
C LEU A 157 1.50 4.10 9.21
N LEU A 158 1.79 5.01 10.12
CA LEU A 158 1.95 4.76 11.54
C LEU A 158 0.64 5.07 12.25
N LEU A 159 0.09 4.09 12.94
CA LEU A 159 -1.11 4.21 13.74
C LEU A 159 -0.75 4.21 15.23
N SER A 160 -0.95 5.34 15.91
CA SER A 160 -0.68 5.50 17.33
C SER A 160 -1.90 5.13 18.18
N LEU A 161 -2.09 3.83 18.45
CA LEU A 161 -3.18 3.34 19.30
C LEU A 161 -2.86 3.56 20.79
N ASN A 162 -3.88 3.55 21.66
CA ASN A 162 -3.71 3.86 23.08
C ASN A 162 -2.65 3.03 23.82
N ARG A 163 -2.36 1.80 23.35
CA ARG A 163 -1.43 0.87 24.01
C ARG A 163 -0.47 0.18 23.06
N SER A 164 -0.54 0.45 21.78
CA SER A 164 0.28 -0.18 20.76
C SER A 164 0.47 0.72 19.57
N THR A 165 1.54 0.50 18.86
CA THR A 165 1.85 1.15 17.59
C THR A 165 1.68 0.13 16.47
N THR A 166 0.84 0.44 15.48
CA THR A 166 0.68 -0.40 14.29
C THR A 166 1.29 0.30 13.09
N VAL A 167 2.09 -0.41 12.29
CA VAL A 167 2.57 0.08 11.01
C VAL A 167 1.88 -0.67 9.87
N ILE A 168 1.16 0.07 9.01
CA ILE A 168 0.70 -0.45 7.72
C ILE A 168 1.85 -0.24 6.74
N ALA A 169 2.56 -1.32 6.43
CA ALA A 169 3.88 -1.25 5.82
C ALA A 169 3.87 -1.29 4.28
N GLY A 170 2.79 -1.78 3.66
CA GLY A 170 2.83 -2.08 2.23
C GLY A 170 3.99 -3.03 1.90
N ASP A 171 4.60 -2.84 0.74
CA ASP A 171 5.70 -3.71 0.26
C ASP A 171 7.05 -3.45 0.93
N ALA A 172 7.15 -2.49 1.87
CA ALA A 172 8.32 -2.38 2.74
C ALA A 172 8.44 -3.57 3.72
N ALA A 173 7.29 -4.23 4.04
CA ALA A 173 7.22 -5.50 4.74
C ALA A 173 6.22 -6.41 4.00
N PRO A 174 6.66 -7.16 2.96
CA PRO A 174 5.74 -7.76 2.00
C PRO A 174 4.87 -8.88 2.57
N THR A 175 5.43 -9.83 3.31
CA THR A 175 4.73 -10.97 3.93
C THR A 175 5.33 -11.32 5.29
N ILE A 176 4.63 -12.16 6.04
CA ILE A 176 5.11 -12.69 7.33
C ILE A 176 6.47 -13.36 7.17
N GLU A 177 6.68 -14.18 6.13
CA GLU A 177 7.96 -14.87 5.89
C GLU A 177 9.10 -13.88 5.63
N HIS A 178 8.84 -12.79 4.91
CA HIS A 178 9.86 -11.75 4.70
C HIS A 178 10.25 -11.08 6.01
N ILE A 179 9.26 -10.77 6.86
CA ILE A 179 9.47 -10.20 8.19
C ILE A 179 10.29 -11.14 9.08
N GLU A 180 9.91 -12.43 9.17
CA GLU A 180 10.59 -13.43 9.99
C GLU A 180 12.04 -13.68 9.56
N HIS A 181 12.33 -13.58 8.25
CA HIS A 181 13.67 -13.79 7.71
C HIS A 181 14.49 -12.49 7.53
N GLY A 182 13.92 -11.33 7.86
CA GLY A 182 14.56 -10.03 7.65
C GLY A 182 14.89 -9.76 6.17
N LYS A 183 14.01 -10.20 5.25
CA LYS A 183 14.20 -10.10 3.81
C LYS A 183 13.20 -9.13 3.17
N VAL A 184 13.59 -8.57 2.04
CA VAL A 184 12.76 -7.69 1.21
C VAL A 184 12.58 -8.31 -0.17
N LEU A 185 11.65 -7.76 -0.97
CA LEU A 185 11.42 -8.22 -2.33
C LEU A 185 12.66 -7.99 -3.20
N LYS A 186 13.07 -9.01 -3.97
CA LYS A 186 14.22 -8.93 -4.89
C LYS A 186 14.04 -7.86 -5.99
N GLY A 187 12.79 -7.52 -6.31
CA GLY A 187 12.45 -6.47 -7.27
C GLY A 187 12.42 -5.06 -6.68
N SER A 188 12.94 -4.85 -5.47
CA SER A 188 13.08 -3.54 -4.85
C SER A 188 14.01 -2.65 -5.67
N PHE A 189 13.65 -1.36 -5.75
CA PHE A 189 14.46 -0.33 -6.43
C PHE A 189 15.83 -0.17 -5.78
N ASP A 190 15.86 -0.17 -4.45
CA ASP A 190 17.08 -0.12 -3.63
C ASP A 190 16.93 -1.13 -2.49
N ILE A 191 17.68 -2.24 -2.58
CA ILE A 191 17.60 -3.33 -1.61
C ILE A 191 18.14 -2.91 -0.24
N GLU A 192 19.22 -2.12 -0.20
CA GLU A 192 19.81 -1.68 1.07
C GLU A 192 18.87 -0.74 1.80
N GLN A 193 18.26 0.21 1.08
CA GLN A 193 17.26 1.12 1.63
C GLN A 193 16.00 0.36 2.08
N ALA A 194 15.51 -0.61 1.29
CA ALA A 194 14.37 -1.44 1.66
C ALA A 194 14.63 -2.25 2.94
N GLN A 195 15.84 -2.81 3.10
CA GLN A 195 16.24 -3.51 4.33
C GLN A 195 16.33 -2.56 5.53
N ALA A 196 16.84 -1.34 5.34
CA ALA A 196 16.84 -0.32 6.39
C ALA A 196 15.41 0.04 6.83
N SER A 197 14.51 0.23 5.87
CA SER A 197 13.09 0.51 6.13
C SER A 197 12.39 -0.64 6.86
N LEU A 198 12.61 -1.90 6.44
CA LEU A 198 12.07 -3.05 7.15
C LEU A 198 12.59 -3.13 8.59
N LYS A 199 13.87 -2.86 8.82
CA LYS A 199 14.45 -2.83 10.16
C LYS A 199 13.80 -1.74 11.02
N GLU A 200 13.58 -0.55 10.50
CA GLU A 200 12.91 0.55 11.21
C GLU A 200 11.46 0.19 11.57
N ILE A 201 10.71 -0.45 10.66
CA ILE A 201 9.38 -0.99 10.94
C ILE A 201 9.42 -1.94 12.13
N LEU A 202 10.38 -2.88 12.16
CA LEU A 202 10.53 -3.84 13.25
C LEU A 202 10.94 -3.20 14.59
N GLU A 203 11.65 -2.08 14.55
CA GLU A 203 12.04 -1.34 15.75
C GLU A 203 10.87 -0.53 16.34
N VAL A 204 9.97 -0.01 15.50
CA VAL A 204 8.90 0.92 15.90
C VAL A 204 7.58 0.20 16.20
N ALA A 205 7.17 -0.76 15.36
CA ALA A 205 5.85 -1.36 15.41
C ALA A 205 5.70 -2.39 16.52
N ASP A 206 4.57 -2.40 17.21
CA ASP A 206 4.09 -3.51 18.03
C ASP A 206 3.31 -4.51 17.17
N GLU A 207 2.61 -4.01 16.16
CA GLU A 207 1.86 -4.78 15.18
C GLU A 207 2.16 -4.28 13.77
N ILE A 208 2.24 -5.17 12.81
CA ILE A 208 2.56 -4.87 11.41
C ILE A 208 1.44 -5.38 10.52
N VAL A 209 0.97 -4.54 9.60
CA VAL A 209 0.12 -4.94 8.48
C VAL A 209 1.01 -5.04 7.25
N PRO A 210 1.37 -6.26 6.82
CA PRO A 210 2.20 -6.46 5.63
C PRO A 210 1.45 -6.12 4.33
N GLY A 211 2.21 -5.89 3.26
CA GLY A 211 1.66 -5.60 1.94
C GLY A 211 0.81 -6.74 1.37
N HIS A 212 1.20 -7.99 1.63
CA HIS A 212 0.57 -9.17 1.01
C HIS A 212 0.27 -10.29 2.02
N ASP A 213 -0.11 -9.92 3.26
CA ASP A 213 -0.49 -10.87 4.29
C ASP A 213 -1.45 -10.23 5.31
N ASN A 214 -1.85 -11.00 6.32
CA ASN A 214 -2.67 -10.50 7.42
C ASN A 214 -1.82 -9.71 8.43
N ALA A 215 -2.47 -8.89 9.25
CA ALA A 215 -1.83 -8.24 10.40
C ALA A 215 -1.20 -9.27 11.34
N ILE A 216 -0.01 -8.96 11.84
CA ILE A 216 0.73 -9.79 12.78
C ILE A 216 1.28 -8.96 13.94
N VAL A 217 1.39 -9.59 15.10
CA VAL A 217 2.21 -9.06 16.19
C VAL A 217 3.68 -9.11 15.76
N ASN A 218 4.42 -8.04 16.02
CA ASN A 218 5.82 -7.95 15.64
C ASN A 218 6.65 -9.08 16.31
N PRO A 219 7.27 -9.99 15.55
CA PRO A 219 8.02 -11.11 16.12
C PRO A 219 9.26 -10.70 16.92
N MET A 220 9.77 -9.48 16.71
CA MET A 220 10.92 -8.94 17.44
C MET A 220 10.54 -8.37 18.82
N ARG A 221 9.24 -8.16 19.07
CA ARG A 221 8.72 -7.76 20.38
C ARG A 221 8.16 -9.00 21.06
N GLY A 222 8.78 -9.41 22.16
CA GLY A 222 8.31 -10.54 22.96
C GLY A 222 6.86 -10.33 23.44
N PRO A 223 6.16 -11.40 23.88
CA PRO A 223 4.82 -11.27 24.43
C PRO A 223 4.85 -10.31 25.64
N PHE A 224 3.92 -9.36 25.63
CA PHE A 224 3.68 -8.43 26.75
C PHE A 224 3.17 -9.17 27.98
#